data_8f26e85fdb32a4c40218d4197fb33e06
#
_entry.id   8f26e85fdb32a4c40218d4197fb33e06
#
_cell.length_a   1.000
_cell.length_b   1.000
_cell.length_c   1.000
_cell.angle_alpha   90.00
_cell.angle_beta   90.00
_cell.angle_gamma   90.00
#
_symmetry.space_group_name_H-M   'P 1'
#
loop_
_entity.id
_entity.type
_entity.pdbx_description
1 polymer ?
#
loop_
_entity_poly.entity_id
_entity_poly.type
_entity_poly.pdbx_seq_one_letter_code
_entity_poly.pdbx_strand_id
1 'polypeptide(L)'
;MVQESRPEVSEPKRYMVILVNDDFTPMEFVVLILKEFFNLDEEAATRIMLNVHTKGKGVCGIYSKDIAETKVVMVNEFARENEHPLLCTMEQA
;
A
#
# COMPACT_ATOMS: atom_id res chain seq x y z
N MET A 1 -33.13 31.00 -19.36
CA MET A 1 -31.88 30.26 -19.64
C MET A 1 -31.82 29.03 -18.76
N VAL A 2 -31.76 27.92 -19.37
CA VAL A 2 -31.64 26.69 -18.60
C VAL A 2 -30.21 26.53 -18.19
N GLN A 3 -30.00 26.60 -16.94
CA GLN A 3 -28.69 26.25 -16.42
C GLN A 3 -28.58 24.74 -16.39
N GLU A 4 -27.69 24.23 -17.18
CA GLU A 4 -27.34 22.83 -17.07
C GLU A 4 -26.70 22.59 -15.72
N SER A 5 -27.40 21.93 -14.87
CA SER A 5 -26.72 21.35 -13.73
C SER A 5 -26.01 20.12 -14.24
N ARG A 6 -24.74 20.27 -14.51
CA ARG A 6 -23.91 19.10 -14.71
C ARG A 6 -23.82 18.36 -13.41
N PRO A 7 -24.15 17.06 -13.42
CA PRO A 7 -23.73 16.26 -12.29
C PRO A 7 -22.21 16.39 -12.18
N GLU A 8 -21.75 16.88 -11.07
CA GLU A 8 -20.32 16.84 -10.80
C GLU A 8 -19.89 15.40 -10.89
N VAL A 9 -19.11 15.12 -11.94
CA VAL A 9 -18.40 13.87 -11.98
C VAL A 9 -17.22 14.05 -11.05
N SER A 10 -17.44 13.83 -9.79
CA SER A 10 -16.31 13.74 -8.88
C SER A 10 -15.64 12.40 -9.15
N GLU A 11 -14.36 12.46 -9.51
CA GLU A 11 -13.57 11.24 -9.59
C GLU A 11 -13.58 10.54 -8.24
N PRO A 12 -13.71 9.22 -8.22
CA PRO A 12 -13.63 8.49 -6.96
C PRO A 12 -12.29 8.75 -6.31
N LYS A 13 -12.31 8.92 -5.02
CA LYS A 13 -11.09 9.13 -4.23
C LYS A 13 -10.20 7.90 -4.36
N ARG A 14 -8.91 8.15 -4.39
CA ARG A 14 -7.90 7.13 -4.43
C ARG A 14 -7.18 7.04 -3.10
N TYR A 15 -6.61 5.89 -2.83
CA TYR A 15 -5.94 5.61 -1.56
C TYR A 15 -4.57 5.02 -1.79
N MET A 16 -3.60 5.53 -1.06
CA MET A 16 -2.26 4.97 -1.03
C MET A 16 -2.23 3.84 -0.02
N VAL A 17 -1.68 2.71 -0.42
CA VAL A 17 -1.38 1.62 0.49
C VAL A 17 0.07 1.76 0.93
N ILE A 18 0.29 1.77 2.23
CA ILE A 18 1.56 2.16 2.84
C ILE A 18 2.06 1.06 3.76
N LEU A 19 3.35 0.73 3.64
CA LEU A 19 4.02 -0.12 4.62
C LEU A 19 4.76 0.75 5.62
N VAL A 20 4.63 0.42 6.89
CA VAL A 20 5.26 1.13 8.00
C VAL A 20 6.41 0.30 8.53
N ASN A 21 7.57 0.94 8.69
CA ASN A 21 8.77 0.28 9.19
C ASN A 21 8.60 -0.19 10.64
N ASP A 22 9.23 -1.30 10.96
CA ASP A 22 9.41 -1.78 12.32
C ASP A 22 10.80 -2.42 12.44
N ASP A 23 11.22 -2.70 13.67
CA ASP A 23 12.57 -3.19 13.93
C ASP A 23 12.73 -4.71 13.80
N PHE A 24 11.66 -5.43 13.53
CA PHE A 24 11.67 -6.90 13.62
C PHE A 24 11.41 -7.59 12.29
N THR A 25 10.69 -6.96 11.38
CA THR A 25 10.37 -7.57 10.09
C THR A 25 11.60 -7.58 9.18
N PRO A 26 12.02 -8.76 8.68
CA PRO A 26 13.19 -8.83 7.78
C PRO A 26 12.96 -8.07 6.47
N MET A 27 14.00 -7.47 5.94
CA MET A 27 13.95 -6.76 4.66
C MET A 27 13.48 -7.64 3.53
N GLU A 28 13.95 -8.89 3.48
CA GLU A 28 13.53 -9.84 2.44
C GLU A 28 12.04 -10.16 2.52
N PHE A 29 11.45 -10.11 3.69
CA PHE A 29 10.00 -10.30 3.84
C PHE A 29 9.24 -9.11 3.25
N VAL A 30 9.72 -7.89 3.47
CA VAL A 30 9.13 -6.69 2.89
C VAL A 30 9.19 -6.74 1.36
N VAL A 31 10.34 -7.14 0.80
CA VAL A 31 10.48 -7.32 -0.65
C VAL A 31 9.50 -8.37 -1.17
N LEU A 32 9.35 -9.49 -0.46
CA LEU A 32 8.40 -10.53 -0.83
C LEU A 32 6.97 -10.00 -0.89
N ILE A 33 6.54 -9.26 0.13
CA ILE A 33 5.22 -8.62 0.19
C ILE A 33 5.01 -7.72 -1.03
N LEU A 34 5.98 -6.90 -1.36
CA LEU A 34 5.89 -5.95 -2.46
C LEU A 34 5.77 -6.66 -3.82
N LYS A 35 6.45 -7.78 -3.98
CA LYS A 35 6.36 -8.58 -5.20
C LYS A 35 5.04 -9.32 -5.30
N GLU A 36 4.62 -9.98 -4.24
CA GLU A 36 3.45 -10.86 -4.24
C GLU A 36 2.11 -10.12 -4.20
N PHE A 37 2.02 -9.07 -3.40
CA PHE A 37 0.76 -8.36 -3.19
C PHE A 37 0.61 -7.10 -4.03
N PHE A 38 1.71 -6.54 -4.53
CA PHE A 38 1.69 -5.30 -5.30
C PHE A 38 2.24 -5.47 -6.71
N ASN A 39 2.55 -6.70 -7.08
CA ASN A 39 3.01 -7.05 -8.43
C ASN A 39 4.20 -6.23 -8.93
N LEU A 40 5.11 -5.90 -8.02
CA LEU A 40 6.31 -5.15 -8.35
C LEU A 40 7.44 -6.10 -8.71
N ASP A 41 8.33 -5.65 -9.61
CA ASP A 41 9.53 -6.40 -9.91
C ASP A 41 10.55 -6.23 -8.79
N GLU A 42 11.63 -7.00 -8.86
CA GLU A 42 12.67 -7.01 -7.83
C GLU A 42 13.27 -5.63 -7.58
N GLU A 43 13.55 -4.89 -8.64
CA GLU A 43 14.15 -3.56 -8.52
C GLU A 43 13.22 -2.57 -7.84
N ALA A 44 11.96 -2.51 -8.29
CA ALA A 44 10.98 -1.62 -7.69
C ALA A 44 10.67 -2.00 -6.25
N ALA A 45 10.54 -3.31 -5.97
CA ALA A 45 10.30 -3.79 -4.61
C ALA A 45 11.45 -3.43 -3.66
N THR A 46 12.69 -3.61 -4.12
CA THR A 46 13.87 -3.26 -3.33
C THR A 46 13.93 -1.77 -3.03
N ARG A 47 13.63 -0.95 -4.03
CA ARG A 47 13.61 0.52 -3.86
C ARG A 47 12.59 0.95 -2.80
N ILE A 48 11.38 0.39 -2.86
CA ILE A 48 10.33 0.72 -1.89
C ILE A 48 10.71 0.19 -0.50
N MET A 49 11.25 -1.01 -0.42
CA MET A 49 11.73 -1.57 0.84
C MET A 49 12.76 -0.65 1.50
N LEU A 50 13.70 -0.13 0.72
CA LEU A 50 14.69 0.81 1.23
C LEU A 50 14.05 2.12 1.70
N ASN A 51 13.02 2.61 1.02
CA ASN A 51 12.26 3.78 1.47
C ASN A 51 11.57 3.52 2.81
N VAL A 52 10.97 2.34 2.96
CA VAL A 52 10.35 1.95 4.23
C VAL A 52 11.39 1.96 5.34
N HIS A 53 12.54 1.33 5.08
CA HIS A 53 13.61 1.21 6.07
C HIS A 53 14.22 2.56 6.45
N THR A 54 14.47 3.44 5.49
CA THR A 54 15.19 4.70 5.72
C THR A 54 14.28 5.86 6.11
N LYS A 55 13.05 5.89 5.59
CA LYS A 55 12.10 7.00 5.80
C LYS A 55 10.98 6.67 6.78
N GLY A 56 10.91 5.44 7.24
CA GLY A 56 9.89 4.98 8.18
C GLY A 56 8.61 4.46 7.54
N LYS A 57 8.34 4.81 6.30
CA LYS A 57 7.19 4.29 5.55
C LYS A 57 7.42 4.42 4.05
N GLY A 58 6.71 3.62 3.27
CA GLY A 58 6.79 3.66 1.82
C GLY A 58 5.44 3.34 1.18
N VAL A 59 5.15 4.01 0.07
CA VAL A 59 3.92 3.80 -0.69
C VAL A 59 4.12 2.61 -1.62
N CYS A 60 3.24 1.62 -1.51
CA CYS A 60 3.29 0.41 -2.33
C CYS A 60 2.50 0.55 -3.62
N GLY A 61 1.47 1.36 -3.61
CA GLY A 61 0.62 1.59 -4.76
C GLY A 61 -0.57 2.47 -4.39
N ILE A 62 -1.30 2.90 -5.43
CA ILE A 62 -2.46 3.77 -5.29
C ILE A 62 -3.64 3.07 -5.96
N TYR A 63 -4.74 2.94 -5.24
CA TYR A 63 -5.88 2.12 -5.65
C TYR A 63 -7.20 2.79 -5.30
N SER A 64 -8.29 2.25 -5.83
CA SER A 64 -9.62 2.57 -5.31
C SER A 64 -9.72 2.13 -3.85
N LYS A 65 -10.69 2.68 -3.12
CA LYS A 65 -10.87 2.37 -1.70
C LYS A 65 -11.02 0.87 -1.44
N ASP A 66 -11.85 0.20 -2.22
CA ASP A 66 -12.12 -1.23 -2.02
C ASP A 66 -10.86 -2.09 -2.23
N ILE A 67 -10.11 -1.78 -3.27
CA ILE A 67 -8.88 -2.52 -3.56
C ILE A 67 -7.83 -2.24 -2.47
N ALA A 68 -7.69 -0.99 -2.07
CA ALA A 68 -6.76 -0.62 -1.01
C ALA A 68 -7.08 -1.34 0.31
N GLU A 69 -8.35 -1.36 0.71
CA GLU A 69 -8.78 -2.08 1.92
C GLU A 69 -8.44 -3.57 1.84
N THR A 70 -8.68 -4.19 0.70
CA THR A 70 -8.36 -5.60 0.49
C THR A 70 -6.86 -5.84 0.61
N LYS A 71 -6.05 -4.99 -0.02
CA LYS A 71 -4.59 -5.10 0.07
C LYS A 71 -4.10 -4.99 1.52
N VAL A 72 -4.63 -4.01 2.25
CA VAL A 72 -4.26 -3.81 3.66
C VAL A 72 -4.57 -5.06 4.49
N VAL A 73 -5.77 -5.59 4.36
CA VAL A 73 -6.17 -6.80 5.10
C VAL A 73 -5.28 -7.98 4.76
N MET A 74 -5.08 -8.23 3.47
CA MET A 74 -4.29 -9.38 3.01
C MET A 74 -2.84 -9.30 3.47
N VAL A 75 -2.22 -8.15 3.37
CA VAL A 75 -0.82 -7.96 3.78
C VAL A 75 -0.67 -8.14 5.29
N ASN A 76 -1.55 -7.53 6.07
CA ASN A 76 -1.48 -7.67 7.52
C ASN A 76 -1.72 -9.11 7.97
N GLU A 77 -2.67 -9.81 7.39
CA GLU A 77 -2.91 -11.23 7.70
C GLU A 77 -1.69 -12.08 7.37
N PHE A 78 -1.13 -11.88 6.18
CA PHE A 78 0.06 -12.64 5.76
C PHE A 78 1.26 -12.38 6.68
N ALA A 79 1.46 -11.11 7.07
CA ALA A 79 2.53 -10.76 7.99
C ALA A 79 2.35 -11.46 9.35
N ARG A 80 1.13 -11.50 9.89
CA ARG A 80 0.85 -12.14 11.16
C ARG A 80 0.99 -13.67 11.08
N GLU A 81 0.58 -14.27 9.98
CA GLU A 81 0.77 -15.71 9.74
C GLU A 81 2.25 -16.09 9.73
N ASN A 82 3.11 -15.18 9.30
CA ASN A 82 4.56 -15.38 9.27
C ASN A 82 5.25 -14.80 10.52
N GLU A 83 4.48 -14.43 11.52
CA GLU A 83 4.97 -13.92 12.81
C GLU A 83 5.81 -12.65 12.70
N HIS A 84 5.46 -11.78 11.75
CA HIS A 84 6.10 -10.48 11.60
C HIS A 84 5.15 -9.35 11.98
N PRO A 85 5.63 -8.34 12.72
CA PRO A 85 4.78 -7.22 13.14
C PRO A 85 4.58 -6.14 12.06
N LEU A 86 4.98 -6.40 10.83
CA LEU A 86 4.83 -5.45 9.73
C LEU A 86 3.40 -4.90 9.66
N LEU A 87 3.27 -3.60 9.56
CA LEU A 87 1.99 -2.92 9.48
C LEU A 87 1.78 -2.34 8.08
N CYS A 88 0.64 -2.65 7.52
CA CYS A 88 0.17 -2.06 6.27
C CYS A 88 -1.04 -1.19 6.57
N THR A 89 -1.03 0.04 6.09
CA THR A 89 -2.10 1.02 6.28
C THR A 89 -2.52 1.63 4.95
N MET A 90 -3.55 2.45 4.96
CA MET A 90 -3.94 3.21 3.79
C MET A 90 -4.26 4.65 4.17
N GLU A 91 -3.98 5.56 3.25
CA GLU A 91 -4.28 6.98 3.38
C GLU A 91 -4.89 7.48 2.07
N GLN A 92 -5.78 8.45 2.17
CA GLN A 92 -6.30 9.08 0.96
C GLN A 92 -5.17 9.79 0.22
N ALA A 93 -5.09 9.51 -1.06
CA ALA A 93 -4.07 10.11 -1.93
C ALA A 93 -4.39 11.58 -2.23
#